data_e9e609a80950da177ec9eb2c63cd42fb
#
_entry.id   e9e609a80950da177ec9eb2c63cd42fb
#
_cell.length_a   1.000
_cell.length_b   1.000
_cell.length_c   1.000
_cell.angle_alpha   90.00
_cell.angle_beta   90.00
_cell.angle_gamma   90.00
#
_symmetry.space_group_name_H-M   'P 1'
#
loop_
_entity.id
_entity.type
_entity.pdbx_description
1 polymer ?
#
loop_
_entity_poly.entity_id
_entity_poly.type
_entity_poly.pdbx_seq_one_letter_code
_entity_poly.pdbx_strand_id
1 'polypeptide(L)'
;NSKLNDDTAAVYFENPNFLGLIEDAVDEIAQKCHSKGALVIVGVNPITLGVLRPPSSYGADVVVGDGQPLGLYPNFGGPLMGIFATREDPNFLRQMPGRLIGATRSKDGSRRGYTMVLQTREQHIRREHATSNICTNEALFALAVSIYLASMGPQGMKEIGQQILSNSNYALKRFKEEKFESPFFSGSFFGEVSVKTKRSSKDISKRLVDFNILGGLPLGRFYEDLQQVSLFSFNELHSSSDIESLMTALNKIEGAK
;
A
#
# COMPACT_ATOMS: atom_id res chain seq x y z
N ASN A 1 -11.62 -16.80 10.76
CA ASN A 1 -13.02 -16.99 11.22
C ASN A 1 -13.11 -17.44 12.69
N SER A 2 -12.17 -18.25 13.19
CA SER A 2 -12.24 -18.76 14.57
C SER A 2 -11.92 -17.72 15.66
N LYS A 3 -11.32 -16.59 15.28
CA LYS A 3 -10.95 -15.52 16.23
C LYS A 3 -11.91 -14.32 16.22
N LEU A 4 -12.77 -14.19 15.22
CA LEU A 4 -13.76 -13.12 15.13
C LEU A 4 -14.95 -13.46 16.02
N ASN A 5 -15.20 -12.62 17.03
CA ASN A 5 -16.29 -12.76 18.01
C ASN A 5 -16.89 -11.38 18.36
N ASP A 6 -17.85 -11.37 19.26
CA ASP A 6 -18.57 -10.13 19.66
C ASP A 6 -17.70 -9.15 20.46
N ASP A 7 -16.53 -9.58 20.95
CA ASP A 7 -15.54 -8.73 21.65
C ASP A 7 -14.50 -8.15 20.68
N THR A 8 -14.57 -8.47 19.38
CA THR A 8 -13.65 -7.98 18.37
C THR A 8 -13.96 -6.53 18.02
N ALA A 9 -13.07 -5.59 18.35
CA ALA A 9 -13.26 -4.17 18.05
C ALA A 9 -13.05 -3.84 16.57
N ALA A 10 -12.04 -4.43 15.95
CA ALA A 10 -11.72 -4.17 14.54
C ALA A 10 -10.93 -5.33 13.92
N VAL A 11 -10.98 -5.43 12.60
CA VAL A 11 -10.12 -6.28 11.77
C VAL A 11 -9.33 -5.38 10.84
N TYR A 12 -8.01 -5.50 10.88
CA TYR A 12 -7.10 -4.85 9.95
C TYR A 12 -6.54 -5.85 8.94
N PHE A 13 -6.53 -5.47 7.68
CA PHE A 13 -5.78 -6.18 6.64
C PHE A 13 -5.27 -5.20 5.57
N GLU A 14 -4.22 -5.60 4.86
CA GLU A 14 -3.70 -4.86 3.71
C GLU A 14 -4.19 -5.50 2.41
N ASN A 15 -4.54 -4.66 1.43
CA ASN A 15 -4.92 -5.11 0.11
C ASN A 15 -4.33 -4.19 -0.99
N PRO A 16 -3.30 -4.67 -1.74
CA PRO A 16 -2.57 -5.93 -1.57
C PRO A 16 -1.83 -6.03 -0.24
N ASN A 17 -1.57 -7.24 0.23
CA ASN A 17 -0.81 -7.47 1.45
C ASN A 17 0.70 -7.35 1.22
N PHE A 18 1.50 -7.50 2.30
CA PHE A 18 2.98 -7.45 2.26
C PHE A 18 3.63 -8.36 1.20
N LEU A 19 3.00 -9.48 0.87
CA LEU A 19 3.49 -10.43 -0.13
C LEU A 19 3.02 -10.10 -1.56
N GLY A 20 2.37 -8.96 -1.75
CA GLY A 20 1.77 -8.54 -3.02
C GLY A 20 0.43 -9.21 -3.33
N LEU A 21 -0.08 -10.09 -2.48
CA LEU A 21 -1.31 -10.81 -2.76
C LEU A 21 -2.53 -9.92 -2.57
N ILE A 22 -3.44 -10.02 -3.54
CA ILE A 22 -4.74 -9.35 -3.51
C ILE A 22 -5.74 -10.28 -2.81
N GLU A 23 -6.45 -9.73 -1.83
CA GLU A 23 -7.55 -10.44 -1.17
C GLU A 23 -8.83 -10.30 -2.00
N ASP A 24 -9.34 -11.41 -2.50
CA ASP A 24 -10.54 -11.44 -3.35
C ASP A 24 -11.84 -11.53 -2.53
N ALA A 25 -11.78 -12.02 -1.28
CA ALA A 25 -12.94 -12.19 -0.40
C ALA A 25 -13.27 -10.95 0.46
N VAL A 26 -12.88 -9.75 0.02
CA VAL A 26 -13.01 -8.50 0.80
C VAL A 26 -14.44 -8.20 1.22
N ASP A 27 -15.43 -8.48 0.34
CA ASP A 27 -16.86 -8.26 0.65
C ASP A 27 -17.33 -9.19 1.77
N GLU A 28 -16.93 -10.47 1.72
CA GLU A 28 -17.26 -11.48 2.74
C GLU A 28 -16.61 -11.15 4.09
N ILE A 29 -15.35 -10.71 4.06
CA ILE A 29 -14.63 -10.28 5.27
C ILE A 29 -15.36 -9.10 5.91
N ALA A 30 -15.69 -8.07 5.14
CA ALA A 30 -16.38 -6.89 5.65
C ALA A 30 -17.75 -7.25 6.24
N GLN A 31 -18.54 -8.06 5.54
CA GLN A 31 -19.85 -8.49 6.02
C GLN A 31 -19.75 -9.28 7.33
N LYS A 32 -18.79 -10.19 7.45
CA LYS A 32 -18.57 -10.96 8.68
C LYS A 32 -18.15 -10.07 9.85
N CYS A 33 -17.26 -9.11 9.62
CA CYS A 33 -16.83 -8.15 10.63
C CYS A 33 -18.03 -7.32 11.15
N HIS A 34 -18.79 -6.73 10.25
CA HIS A 34 -19.93 -5.92 10.60
C HIS A 34 -21.03 -6.73 11.30
N SER A 35 -21.23 -8.00 10.95
CA SER A 35 -22.18 -8.88 11.65
C SER A 35 -21.84 -9.12 13.12
N LYS A 36 -20.58 -8.86 13.53
CA LYS A 36 -20.07 -8.93 14.90
C LYS A 36 -19.85 -7.55 15.54
N GLY A 37 -20.24 -6.47 14.85
CA GLY A 37 -20.01 -5.11 15.32
C GLY A 37 -18.55 -4.63 15.21
N ALA A 38 -17.67 -5.43 14.60
CA ALA A 38 -16.27 -5.10 14.41
C ALA A 38 -16.08 -4.15 13.23
N LEU A 39 -15.15 -3.18 13.37
CA LEU A 39 -14.78 -2.28 12.28
C LEU A 39 -13.85 -2.97 11.27
N VAL A 40 -13.93 -2.51 10.01
CA VAL A 40 -13.04 -2.95 8.93
C VAL A 40 -12.05 -1.84 8.61
N ILE A 41 -10.76 -2.11 8.86
CA ILE A 41 -9.65 -1.20 8.59
C ILE A 41 -8.80 -1.79 7.48
N VAL A 42 -8.64 -1.04 6.39
CA VAL A 42 -7.90 -1.51 5.20
C VAL A 42 -6.66 -0.67 4.97
N GLY A 43 -5.50 -1.32 4.95
CA GLY A 43 -4.25 -0.75 4.47
C GLY A 43 -4.19 -0.80 2.94
N VAL A 44 -3.79 0.30 2.29
CA VAL A 44 -3.71 0.38 0.83
C VAL A 44 -2.37 0.94 0.37
N ASN A 45 -1.85 0.41 -0.73
CA ASN A 45 -0.95 1.15 -1.59
C ASN A 45 -1.81 2.04 -2.51
N PRO A 46 -1.73 3.38 -2.43
CA PRO A 46 -2.65 4.27 -3.16
C PRO A 46 -2.57 4.14 -4.68
N ILE A 47 -1.46 3.67 -5.24
CA ILE A 47 -1.34 3.42 -6.69
C ILE A 47 -2.31 2.32 -7.14
N THR A 48 -2.57 1.34 -6.29
CA THR A 48 -3.49 0.24 -6.62
C THR A 48 -4.93 0.70 -6.87
N LEU A 49 -5.31 1.85 -6.31
CA LEU A 49 -6.65 2.43 -6.49
C LEU A 49 -6.93 2.87 -7.94
N GLY A 50 -5.90 2.95 -8.79
CA GLY A 50 -6.05 3.12 -10.24
C GLY A 50 -6.60 1.88 -10.96
N VAL A 51 -6.47 0.68 -10.37
CA VAL A 51 -6.82 -0.60 -11.00
C VAL A 51 -7.64 -1.54 -10.10
N LEU A 52 -7.60 -1.38 -8.79
CA LEU A 52 -8.39 -2.16 -7.85
C LEU A 52 -9.62 -1.37 -7.35
N ARG A 53 -10.62 -2.10 -6.89
CA ARG A 53 -11.81 -1.52 -6.26
C ARG A 53 -11.44 -0.71 -5.01
N PRO A 54 -11.97 0.51 -4.83
CA PRO A 54 -11.71 1.28 -3.62
C PRO A 54 -12.31 0.60 -2.39
N PRO A 55 -11.62 0.62 -1.22
CA PRO A 55 -12.09 -0.03 -0.01
C PRO A 55 -13.48 0.37 0.47
N SER A 56 -13.91 1.59 0.19
CA SER A 56 -15.27 2.05 0.48
C SER A 56 -16.35 1.24 -0.25
N SER A 57 -16.04 0.67 -1.42
CA SER A 57 -17.00 -0.09 -2.21
C SER A 57 -17.33 -1.47 -1.65
N TYR A 58 -16.51 -1.98 -0.73
CA TYR A 58 -16.74 -3.26 -0.03
C TYR A 58 -16.88 -3.11 1.50
N GLY A 59 -17.11 -1.88 1.98
CA GLY A 59 -17.52 -1.63 3.36
C GLY A 59 -16.37 -1.36 4.33
N ALA A 60 -15.20 -0.90 3.88
CA ALA A 60 -14.18 -0.42 4.81
C ALA A 60 -14.68 0.79 5.61
N ASP A 61 -14.49 0.76 6.92
CA ASP A 61 -14.82 1.86 7.83
C ASP A 61 -13.69 2.89 7.90
N VAL A 62 -12.44 2.40 7.86
CA VAL A 62 -11.23 3.20 7.88
C VAL A 62 -10.27 2.68 6.82
N VAL A 63 -9.65 3.60 6.10
CA VAL A 63 -8.58 3.30 5.12
C VAL A 63 -7.33 4.04 5.53
N VAL A 64 -6.22 3.32 5.58
CA VAL A 64 -4.91 3.87 5.90
C VAL A 64 -3.89 3.51 4.82
N GLY A 65 -2.85 4.30 4.70
CA GLY A 65 -1.79 4.05 3.71
C GLY A 65 -0.65 5.03 3.84
N ASP A 66 0.35 4.83 3.01
CA ASP A 66 1.48 5.74 2.85
C ASP A 66 1.34 6.51 1.53
N GLY A 67 1.50 7.82 1.59
CA GLY A 67 1.44 8.69 0.41
C GLY A 67 2.75 8.77 -0.38
N GLN A 68 3.83 8.13 0.04
CA GLN A 68 5.12 8.18 -0.62
C GLN A 68 5.04 7.80 -2.12
N PRO A 69 4.30 6.76 -2.54
CA PRO A 69 4.17 6.41 -3.96
C PRO A 69 3.49 7.48 -4.83
N LEU A 70 2.84 8.46 -4.23
CA LEU A 70 2.15 9.55 -4.92
C LEU A 70 3.09 10.73 -5.23
N GLY A 71 4.27 10.47 -5.80
CA GLY A 71 5.22 11.48 -6.27
C GLY A 71 6.14 12.03 -5.18
N LEU A 72 6.24 11.37 -4.03
CA LEU A 72 7.23 11.73 -3.01
C LEU A 72 8.49 10.89 -3.16
N TYR A 73 9.66 11.55 -3.09
CA TYR A 73 10.94 10.85 -3.10
C TYR A 73 11.18 10.14 -1.77
N PRO A 74 12.01 9.06 -1.74
CA PRO A 74 12.37 8.37 -0.50
C PRO A 74 13.10 9.22 0.55
N ASN A 75 13.73 10.34 0.16
CA ASN A 75 14.37 11.36 1.02
C ASN A 75 15.25 10.76 2.13
N PHE A 76 15.98 9.69 1.84
CA PHE A 76 16.82 8.98 2.82
C PHE A 76 16.06 8.50 4.07
N GLY A 77 14.78 8.17 3.93
CA GLY A 77 13.94 7.67 5.01
C GLY A 77 12.90 8.67 5.53
N GLY A 78 12.66 9.77 4.84
CA GLY A 78 11.59 10.70 5.19
C GLY A 78 11.97 12.18 5.00
N PRO A 79 11.06 13.11 5.30
CA PRO A 79 9.71 12.89 5.82
C PRO A 79 8.75 12.30 4.78
N LEU A 80 7.74 11.59 5.23
CA LEU A 80 6.71 10.94 4.44
C LEU A 80 5.33 11.47 4.84
N MET A 81 4.28 11.07 4.10
CA MET A 81 2.91 11.48 4.37
C MET A 81 2.02 10.25 4.55
N GLY A 82 1.28 10.18 5.66
CA GLY A 82 0.26 9.17 5.88
C GLY A 82 -1.06 9.53 5.19
N ILE A 83 -1.77 8.52 4.74
CA ILE A 83 -3.15 8.61 4.27
C ILE A 83 -4.06 8.04 5.35
N PHE A 84 -5.10 8.79 5.70
CA PHE A 84 -6.12 8.36 6.65
C PHE A 84 -7.48 8.82 6.14
N ALA A 85 -8.38 7.90 5.90
CA ALA A 85 -9.73 8.20 5.45
C ALA A 85 -10.75 7.37 6.24
N THR A 86 -11.92 7.94 6.46
CA THR A 86 -13.05 7.25 7.09
C THR A 86 -14.31 7.42 6.26
N ARG A 87 -15.30 6.57 6.50
CA ARG A 87 -16.65 6.82 6.00
C ARG A 87 -17.20 8.13 6.57
N GLU A 88 -18.15 8.75 5.87
CA GLU A 88 -18.80 9.99 6.29
C GLU A 88 -19.81 9.73 7.42
N ASP A 89 -19.29 9.59 8.64
CA ASP A 89 -20.05 9.39 9.88
C ASP A 89 -19.55 10.38 10.93
N PRO A 90 -20.43 11.17 11.57
CA PRO A 90 -20.03 12.16 12.57
C PRO A 90 -19.22 11.58 13.74
N ASN A 91 -19.43 10.32 14.11
CA ASN A 91 -18.68 9.67 15.16
C ASN A 91 -17.22 9.44 14.76
N PHE A 92 -16.99 8.96 13.52
CA PHE A 92 -15.64 8.81 12.99
C PHE A 92 -14.95 10.16 12.80
N LEU A 93 -15.66 11.14 12.20
CA LEU A 93 -15.10 12.47 11.95
C LEU A 93 -14.64 13.18 13.24
N ARG A 94 -15.36 12.98 14.34
CA ARG A 94 -14.98 13.53 15.64
C ARG A 94 -13.75 12.85 16.26
N GLN A 95 -13.44 11.65 15.84
CA GLN A 95 -12.28 10.87 16.33
C GLN A 95 -11.06 10.95 15.41
N MET A 96 -11.22 11.52 14.20
CA MET A 96 -10.09 11.64 13.27
C MET A 96 -8.95 12.43 13.89
N PRO A 97 -7.68 11.99 13.71
CA PRO A 97 -6.51 12.74 14.15
C PRO A 97 -6.27 13.98 13.26
N GLY A 98 -5.57 14.97 13.81
CA GLY A 98 -5.10 16.13 13.08
C GLY A 98 -6.19 17.17 12.79
N ARG A 99 -5.78 18.25 12.11
CA ARG A 99 -6.65 19.37 11.74
C ARG A 99 -7.51 19.02 10.55
N LEU A 100 -8.79 19.32 10.64
CA LEU A 100 -9.76 19.10 9.56
C LEU A 100 -10.14 20.44 8.91
N ILE A 101 -10.15 20.44 7.58
CA ILE A 101 -10.61 21.56 6.76
C ILE A 101 -11.91 21.15 6.08
N GLY A 102 -12.99 21.84 6.41
CA GLY A 102 -14.29 21.66 5.78
C GLY A 102 -14.46 22.57 4.57
N ALA A 103 -15.09 22.06 3.52
CA ALA A 103 -15.53 22.86 2.39
C ALA A 103 -16.93 23.42 2.65
N THR A 104 -17.15 24.70 2.34
CA THR A 104 -18.44 25.37 2.47
C THR A 104 -18.74 26.22 1.23
N ARG A 105 -19.92 26.82 1.18
CA ARG A 105 -20.28 27.79 0.15
C ARG A 105 -20.74 29.09 0.78
N SER A 106 -20.55 30.21 0.06
CA SER A 106 -21.16 31.51 0.41
C SER A 106 -22.68 31.38 0.49
N LYS A 107 -23.33 32.32 1.19
CA LYS A 107 -24.80 32.31 1.35
C LYS A 107 -25.58 32.27 0.03
N ASP A 108 -25.05 32.92 -1.00
CA ASP A 108 -25.59 32.92 -2.36
C ASP A 108 -25.18 31.72 -3.21
N GLY A 109 -24.36 30.78 -2.65
CA GLY A 109 -23.88 29.59 -3.33
C GLY A 109 -22.80 29.84 -4.39
N SER A 110 -22.44 31.10 -4.68
CA SER A 110 -21.58 31.47 -5.81
C SER A 110 -20.08 31.14 -5.60
N ARG A 111 -19.63 31.12 -4.35
CA ARG A 111 -18.22 30.89 -4.01
C ARG A 111 -18.04 29.70 -3.09
N ARG A 112 -17.01 28.91 -3.39
CA ARG A 112 -16.53 27.87 -2.48
C ARG A 112 -15.56 28.50 -1.46
N GLY A 113 -15.74 28.16 -0.20
CA GLY A 113 -14.85 28.54 0.89
C GLY A 113 -14.32 27.33 1.63
N TYR A 114 -13.26 27.53 2.39
CA TYR A 114 -12.67 26.49 3.24
C TYR A 114 -12.46 27.06 4.63
N THR A 115 -12.71 26.25 5.64
CA THR A 115 -12.55 26.63 7.03
C THR A 115 -12.10 25.47 7.88
N MET A 116 -11.35 25.77 8.94
CA MET A 116 -11.05 24.76 9.96
C MET A 116 -12.34 24.38 10.70
N VAL A 117 -12.61 23.09 10.78
CA VAL A 117 -13.78 22.54 11.46
C VAL A 117 -13.38 21.66 12.64
N LEU A 118 -14.32 21.44 13.57
CA LEU A 118 -14.13 20.59 14.75
C LEU A 118 -12.89 20.92 15.60
N GLN A 119 -12.48 22.17 15.66
CA GLN A 119 -11.30 22.63 16.41
C GLN A 119 -11.36 22.30 17.90
N THR A 120 -12.58 22.18 18.47
CA THR A 120 -12.76 21.88 19.90
C THR A 120 -12.24 20.51 20.33
N ARG A 121 -11.91 19.61 19.42
CA ARG A 121 -11.25 18.33 19.72
C ARG A 121 -9.72 18.41 19.71
N GLU A 122 -9.16 19.57 19.31
CA GLU A 122 -7.73 19.78 19.17
C GLU A 122 -7.04 20.10 20.48
N GLN A 123 -5.75 19.77 20.57
CA GLN A 123 -4.92 19.93 21.77
C GLN A 123 -4.83 21.36 22.27
N HIS A 124 -4.80 22.38 21.39
CA HIS A 124 -4.72 23.78 21.78
C HIS A 124 -5.98 24.28 22.50
N ILE A 125 -7.10 23.56 22.40
CA ILE A 125 -8.36 23.85 23.11
C ILE A 125 -8.58 22.86 24.25
N ARG A 126 -8.58 21.56 23.97
CA ARG A 126 -8.91 20.51 24.95
C ARG A 126 -7.72 20.05 25.80
N ARG A 127 -6.52 20.49 25.48
CA ARG A 127 -5.29 20.10 26.20
C ARG A 127 -5.15 18.58 26.33
N GLU A 128 -5.03 18.07 27.57
CA GLU A 128 -4.91 16.64 27.89
C GLU A 128 -6.15 15.80 27.53
N HIS A 129 -7.28 16.43 27.31
CA HIS A 129 -8.51 15.77 26.87
C HIS A 129 -8.69 15.73 25.34
N ALA A 130 -7.68 16.15 24.58
CA ALA A 130 -7.75 16.12 23.13
C ALA A 130 -7.79 14.67 22.59
N THR A 131 -8.48 14.47 21.48
CA THR A 131 -8.59 13.17 20.82
C THR A 131 -7.23 12.66 20.34
N SER A 132 -6.33 13.56 19.95
CA SER A 132 -4.96 13.24 19.54
C SER A 132 -3.98 14.33 19.98
N ASN A 133 -2.69 13.99 20.05
CA ASN A 133 -1.61 14.93 20.32
C ASN A 133 -0.89 15.42 19.04
N ILE A 134 -1.50 15.22 17.87
CA ILE A 134 -0.95 15.70 16.59
C ILE A 134 -1.09 17.20 16.53
N CYS A 135 0.05 17.91 16.61
CA CYS A 135 0.10 19.36 16.57
C CYS A 135 0.23 19.89 15.15
N THR A 136 1.08 19.27 14.35
CA THR A 136 1.41 19.68 12.97
C THR A 136 1.28 18.46 12.06
N ASN A 137 0.69 18.64 10.90
CA ASN A 137 0.61 17.63 9.86
C ASN A 137 1.64 17.88 8.74
N GLU A 138 1.82 16.91 7.85
CA GLU A 138 2.71 16.99 6.70
C GLU A 138 2.06 17.78 5.54
N ALA A 139 1.67 19.03 5.79
CA ALA A 139 0.92 19.85 4.82
C ALA A 139 1.69 20.09 3.51
N LEU A 140 3.02 20.25 3.58
CA LEU A 140 3.85 20.43 2.38
C LEU A 140 3.82 19.19 1.49
N PHE A 141 3.95 18.00 2.06
CA PHE A 141 3.89 16.75 1.31
C PHE A 141 2.47 16.45 0.81
N ALA A 142 1.45 16.81 1.59
CA ALA A 142 0.06 16.75 1.13
C ALA A 142 -0.19 17.65 -0.09
N LEU A 143 0.43 18.84 -0.13
CA LEU A 143 0.39 19.73 -1.31
C LEU A 143 1.10 19.09 -2.50
N ALA A 144 2.30 18.54 -2.31
CA ALA A 144 3.04 17.86 -3.38
C ALA A 144 2.23 16.67 -3.97
N VAL A 145 1.65 15.84 -3.11
CA VAL A 145 0.75 14.74 -3.52
C VAL A 145 -0.48 15.26 -4.26
N SER A 146 -1.06 16.37 -3.82
CA SER A 146 -2.22 16.98 -4.50
C SER A 146 -1.87 17.44 -5.92
N ILE A 147 -0.68 18.04 -6.10
CA ILE A 147 -0.17 18.45 -7.41
C ILE A 147 0.08 17.20 -8.28
N TYR A 148 0.72 16.17 -7.74
CA TYR A 148 0.94 14.91 -8.44
C TYR A 148 -0.37 14.30 -8.93
N LEU A 149 -1.35 14.14 -8.05
CA LEU A 149 -2.66 13.57 -8.40
C LEU A 149 -3.42 14.44 -9.43
N ALA A 150 -3.33 15.77 -9.32
CA ALA A 150 -3.94 16.67 -10.30
C ALA A 150 -3.26 16.58 -11.66
N SER A 151 -1.94 16.38 -11.70
CA SER A 151 -1.16 16.24 -12.94
C SER A 151 -1.41 14.89 -13.61
N MET A 152 -1.47 13.81 -12.84
CA MET A 152 -1.70 12.46 -13.34
C MET A 152 -3.16 12.26 -13.77
N GLY A 153 -4.09 12.75 -12.99
CA GLY A 153 -5.51 12.52 -13.16
C GLY A 153 -5.91 11.03 -13.03
N PRO A 154 -7.18 10.70 -13.19
CA PRO A 154 -7.65 9.31 -13.08
C PRO A 154 -7.02 8.38 -14.13
N GLN A 155 -6.78 8.89 -15.33
CA GLN A 155 -6.20 8.12 -16.41
C GLN A 155 -4.73 7.79 -16.14
N GLY A 156 -3.92 8.75 -15.70
CA GLY A 156 -2.52 8.51 -15.33
C GLY A 156 -2.37 7.53 -14.19
N MET A 157 -3.22 7.62 -13.15
CA MET A 157 -3.22 6.66 -12.05
C MET A 157 -3.55 5.24 -12.53
N LYS A 158 -4.50 5.11 -13.46
CA LYS A 158 -4.83 3.82 -14.07
C LYS A 158 -3.66 3.27 -14.89
N GLU A 159 -3.02 4.10 -15.70
CA GLU A 159 -1.87 3.71 -16.52
C GLU A 159 -0.69 3.23 -15.69
N ILE A 160 -0.35 3.92 -14.60
CA ILE A 160 0.69 3.47 -13.66
C ILE A 160 0.33 2.10 -13.07
N GLY A 161 -0.88 1.93 -12.55
CA GLY A 161 -1.32 0.66 -11.98
C GLY A 161 -1.27 -0.48 -13.02
N GLN A 162 -1.67 -0.21 -14.25
CA GLN A 162 -1.59 -1.18 -15.35
C GLN A 162 -0.13 -1.52 -15.73
N GLN A 163 0.77 -0.53 -15.74
CA GLN A 163 2.18 -0.75 -16.02
C GLN A 163 2.83 -1.64 -14.95
N ILE A 164 2.53 -1.41 -13.67
CA ILE A 164 3.01 -2.26 -12.56
C ILE A 164 2.51 -3.70 -12.73
N LEU A 165 1.22 -3.88 -13.02
CA LEU A 165 0.67 -5.21 -13.31
C LEU A 165 1.34 -5.88 -14.51
N SER A 166 1.59 -5.12 -15.58
CA SER A 166 2.28 -5.63 -16.76
C SER A 166 3.69 -6.09 -16.44
N ASN A 167 4.47 -5.26 -15.74
CA ASN A 167 5.86 -5.57 -15.38
C ASN A 167 5.96 -6.77 -14.43
N SER A 168 5.12 -6.83 -13.41
CA SER A 168 5.11 -7.95 -12.46
C SER A 168 4.67 -9.27 -13.10
N ASN A 169 3.69 -9.22 -14.01
CA ASN A 169 3.26 -10.41 -14.77
C ASN A 169 4.33 -10.84 -15.80
N TYR A 170 5.03 -9.90 -16.44
CA TYR A 170 6.14 -10.22 -17.30
C TYR A 170 7.27 -10.90 -16.51
N ALA A 171 7.64 -10.34 -15.37
CA ALA A 171 8.63 -10.96 -14.48
C ALA A 171 8.22 -12.37 -14.05
N LEU A 172 6.96 -12.57 -13.65
CA LEU A 172 6.45 -13.89 -13.31
C LEU A 172 6.56 -14.89 -14.46
N LYS A 173 6.21 -14.46 -15.68
CA LYS A 173 6.37 -15.29 -16.87
C LYS A 173 7.82 -15.70 -17.06
N ARG A 174 8.76 -14.75 -16.95
CA ARG A 174 10.19 -14.99 -17.09
C ARG A 174 10.73 -15.93 -16.00
N PHE A 175 10.34 -15.76 -14.73
CA PHE A 175 10.71 -16.69 -13.67
C PHE A 175 10.27 -18.13 -13.96
N LYS A 176 9.06 -18.32 -14.49
CA LYS A 176 8.54 -19.64 -14.87
C LYS A 176 9.33 -20.27 -16.03
N GLU A 177 9.62 -19.47 -17.06
CA GLU A 177 10.41 -19.92 -18.23
C GLU A 177 11.82 -20.37 -17.80
N GLU A 178 12.42 -19.68 -16.85
CA GLU A 178 13.73 -20.02 -16.26
C GLU A 178 13.64 -21.11 -15.16
N LYS A 179 12.44 -21.70 -14.97
CA LYS A 179 12.17 -22.81 -14.04
C LYS A 179 12.36 -22.46 -12.56
N PHE A 180 12.22 -21.20 -12.18
CA PHE A 180 12.09 -20.83 -10.77
C PHE A 180 10.69 -21.19 -10.25
N GLU A 181 10.59 -21.58 -8.99
CA GLU A 181 9.30 -21.76 -8.30
C GLU A 181 8.72 -20.37 -7.99
N SER A 182 7.87 -19.88 -8.91
CA SER A 182 7.26 -18.54 -8.85
C SER A 182 5.86 -18.52 -9.49
N PRO A 183 4.86 -17.84 -8.89
CA PRO A 183 4.92 -17.29 -7.54
C PRO A 183 4.97 -18.42 -6.50
N PHE A 184 5.72 -18.23 -5.43
CA PHE A 184 5.76 -19.19 -4.33
C PHE A 184 4.43 -19.22 -3.55
N PHE A 185 3.80 -18.06 -3.39
CA PHE A 185 2.44 -17.97 -2.86
C PHE A 185 1.45 -17.87 -4.02
N SER A 186 0.37 -18.66 -3.94
CA SER A 186 -0.69 -18.67 -4.95
C SER A 186 -1.71 -17.54 -4.71
N GLY A 187 -2.26 -16.97 -5.78
CA GLY A 187 -3.29 -15.93 -5.74
C GLY A 187 -3.06 -14.86 -6.79
N SER A 188 -3.99 -13.91 -6.87
CA SER A 188 -3.82 -12.67 -7.63
C SER A 188 -2.80 -11.78 -6.91
N PHE A 189 -1.98 -11.04 -7.64
CA PHE A 189 -0.93 -10.21 -7.02
C PHE A 189 -0.76 -8.89 -7.77
N PHE A 190 -0.14 -7.94 -7.07
CA PHE A 190 0.16 -6.62 -7.61
C PHE A 190 1.58 -6.20 -7.17
N GLY A 191 2.45 -5.97 -8.15
CA GLY A 191 3.79 -5.43 -7.93
C GLY A 191 4.80 -6.43 -7.38
N GLU A 192 4.51 -7.06 -6.27
CA GLU A 192 5.42 -7.99 -5.60
C GLU A 192 5.24 -9.42 -6.12
N VAL A 193 6.38 -10.11 -6.35
CA VAL A 193 6.42 -11.50 -6.81
C VAL A 193 7.36 -12.31 -5.92
N SER A 194 6.84 -13.37 -5.32
CA SER A 194 7.62 -14.29 -4.49
C SER A 194 8.29 -15.37 -5.34
N VAL A 195 9.58 -15.59 -5.09
CA VAL A 195 10.42 -16.52 -5.85
C VAL A 195 11.23 -17.37 -4.89
N LYS A 196 11.14 -18.70 -5.04
CA LYS A 196 12.00 -19.63 -4.31
C LYS A 196 13.22 -20.03 -5.17
N THR A 197 14.37 -20.03 -4.56
CA THR A 197 15.66 -20.36 -5.15
C THR A 197 16.31 -21.54 -4.44
N LYS A 198 17.30 -22.17 -5.07
CA LYS A 198 18.08 -23.28 -4.44
C LYS A 198 18.96 -22.76 -3.30
N ARG A 199 19.54 -21.57 -3.49
CA ARG A 199 20.33 -20.88 -2.47
C ARG A 199 19.44 -20.17 -1.47
N SER A 200 20.01 -19.79 -0.33
CA SER A 200 19.29 -18.94 0.60
C SER A 200 19.02 -17.56 -0.02
N SER A 201 17.86 -17.01 0.25
CA SER A 201 17.47 -15.68 -0.23
C SER A 201 18.43 -14.57 0.20
N LYS A 202 19.09 -14.74 1.37
CA LYS A 202 20.14 -13.84 1.86
C LYS A 202 21.40 -13.91 1.01
N ASP A 203 21.81 -15.11 0.54
CA ASP A 203 22.95 -15.28 -0.37
C ASP A 203 22.64 -14.70 -1.75
N ILE A 204 21.42 -14.95 -2.27
CA ILE A 204 20.94 -14.36 -3.53
C ILE A 204 21.01 -12.84 -3.48
N SER A 205 20.43 -12.22 -2.47
CA SER A 205 20.42 -10.76 -2.33
C SER A 205 21.83 -10.16 -2.29
N LYS A 206 22.79 -10.81 -1.61
CA LYS A 206 24.17 -10.37 -1.57
C LYS A 206 24.86 -10.45 -2.92
N ARG A 207 24.66 -11.57 -3.66
CA ARG A 207 25.31 -11.79 -4.97
C ARG A 207 24.73 -10.92 -6.07
N LEU A 208 23.46 -10.54 -5.98
CA LEU A 208 22.85 -9.63 -6.94
C LEU A 208 23.54 -8.25 -6.98
N VAL A 209 24.16 -7.84 -5.86
CA VAL A 209 24.94 -6.59 -5.80
C VAL A 209 26.11 -6.60 -6.78
N ASP A 210 26.75 -7.76 -7.02
CA ASP A 210 27.87 -7.90 -8.00
C ASP A 210 27.39 -7.66 -9.44
N PHE A 211 26.08 -7.70 -9.67
CA PHE A 211 25.42 -7.37 -10.95
C PHE A 211 24.76 -5.98 -10.95
N ASN A 212 25.07 -5.13 -9.96
CA ASN A 212 24.44 -3.83 -9.74
C ASN A 212 22.90 -3.90 -9.54
N ILE A 213 22.42 -4.99 -8.97
CA ILE A 213 21.00 -5.20 -8.66
C ILE A 213 20.81 -5.23 -7.16
N LEU A 214 20.02 -4.29 -6.65
CA LEU A 214 19.47 -4.32 -5.29
C LEU A 214 18.10 -4.95 -5.37
N GLY A 215 17.97 -6.19 -4.93
CA GLY A 215 16.69 -6.85 -5.08
C GLY A 215 16.55 -8.16 -4.32
N GLY A 216 15.29 -8.58 -4.22
CA GLY A 216 14.93 -9.78 -3.50
C GLY A 216 15.01 -9.59 -1.99
N LEU A 217 13.92 -9.09 -1.38
CA LEU A 217 13.80 -9.07 0.07
C LEU A 217 13.80 -10.50 0.61
N PRO A 218 14.80 -10.89 1.45
CA PRO A 218 14.85 -12.24 2.01
C PRO A 218 13.73 -12.45 3.02
N LEU A 219 12.75 -13.29 2.70
CA LEU A 219 11.60 -13.56 3.58
C LEU A 219 12.00 -14.34 4.84
N GLY A 220 13.10 -15.07 4.82
CA GLY A 220 13.67 -15.72 6.00
C GLY A 220 14.05 -14.77 7.15
N ARG A 221 14.04 -13.44 6.92
CA ARG A 221 14.19 -12.42 7.98
C ARG A 221 12.94 -12.32 8.86
N PHE A 222 11.79 -12.71 8.34
CA PHE A 222 10.48 -12.56 9.00
C PHE A 222 9.85 -13.93 9.31
N TYR A 223 10.17 -14.95 8.49
CA TYR A 223 9.58 -16.28 8.57
C TYR A 223 10.67 -17.35 8.47
N GLU A 224 10.87 -18.14 9.51
CA GLU A 224 11.98 -19.10 9.62
C GLU A 224 11.96 -20.18 8.54
N ASP A 225 10.79 -20.57 8.07
CA ASP A 225 10.56 -21.57 7.02
C ASP A 225 10.76 -21.04 5.59
N LEU A 226 10.94 -19.72 5.41
CA LEU A 226 11.09 -19.06 4.11
C LEU A 226 12.54 -18.65 3.77
N GLN A 227 13.55 -19.40 4.23
CA GLN A 227 14.96 -19.07 4.04
C GLN A 227 15.42 -19.00 2.58
N GLN A 228 14.72 -19.70 1.68
CA GLN A 228 15.01 -19.74 0.24
C GLN A 228 14.07 -18.87 -0.59
N VAL A 229 13.14 -18.14 0.05
CA VAL A 229 12.16 -17.33 -0.67
C VAL A 229 12.54 -15.86 -0.61
N SER A 230 12.62 -15.25 -1.79
CA SER A 230 12.80 -13.81 -1.96
C SER A 230 11.52 -13.16 -2.47
N LEU A 231 11.24 -11.95 -2.02
CA LEU A 231 10.17 -11.12 -2.54
C LEU A 231 10.78 -10.03 -3.43
N PHE A 232 10.45 -10.04 -4.71
CA PHE A 232 10.86 -9.01 -5.67
C PHE A 232 9.72 -8.05 -5.93
N SER A 233 10.00 -6.75 -5.97
CA SER A 233 9.02 -5.72 -6.28
C SER A 233 9.29 -5.14 -7.66
N PHE A 234 8.25 -5.05 -8.47
CA PHE A 234 8.28 -4.46 -9.82
C PHE A 234 7.32 -3.29 -9.88
N ASN A 235 7.82 -2.13 -10.23
CA ASN A 235 7.03 -0.92 -10.35
C ASN A 235 7.05 -0.38 -11.80
N GLU A 236 6.48 0.77 -12.01
CA GLU A 236 6.35 1.42 -13.33
C GLU A 236 7.70 1.89 -13.91
N LEU A 237 8.73 2.02 -13.07
CA LEU A 237 10.06 2.47 -13.51
C LEU A 237 10.91 1.34 -14.09
N HIS A 238 10.54 0.09 -13.84
CA HIS A 238 11.27 -1.05 -14.37
C HIS A 238 10.93 -1.29 -15.84
N SER A 239 11.96 -1.37 -16.67
CA SER A 239 11.84 -1.79 -18.06
C SER A 239 11.91 -3.32 -18.20
N SER A 240 11.50 -3.84 -19.36
CA SER A 240 11.74 -5.26 -19.70
C SER A 240 13.23 -5.63 -19.68
N SER A 241 14.12 -4.70 -20.05
CA SER A 241 15.56 -4.88 -20.00
C SER A 241 16.08 -5.07 -18.57
N ASP A 242 15.51 -4.37 -17.58
CA ASP A 242 15.87 -4.53 -16.16
C ASP A 242 15.46 -5.92 -15.66
N ILE A 243 14.26 -6.37 -16.05
CA ILE A 243 13.77 -7.72 -15.72
C ILE A 243 14.66 -8.81 -16.35
N GLU A 244 15.05 -8.66 -17.61
CA GLU A 244 15.97 -9.60 -18.27
C GLU A 244 17.37 -9.61 -17.62
N SER A 245 17.85 -8.46 -17.18
CA SER A 245 19.10 -8.35 -16.43
C SER A 245 19.03 -9.12 -15.11
N LEU A 246 17.91 -9.02 -14.39
CA LEU A 246 17.65 -9.80 -13.19
C LEU A 246 17.64 -11.31 -13.49
N MET A 247 16.95 -11.76 -14.55
CA MET A 247 16.91 -13.18 -14.94
C MET A 247 18.32 -13.70 -15.25
N THR A 248 19.09 -12.93 -16.01
CA THR A 248 20.48 -13.28 -16.36
C THR A 248 21.36 -13.41 -15.11
N ALA A 249 21.25 -12.48 -14.16
CA ALA A 249 22.00 -12.51 -12.91
C ALA A 249 21.62 -13.72 -12.05
N LEU A 250 20.32 -13.96 -11.88
CA LEU A 250 19.83 -15.10 -11.09
C LEU A 250 20.28 -16.45 -11.67
N ASN A 251 20.21 -16.60 -12.98
CA ASN A 251 20.68 -17.82 -13.66
C ASN A 251 22.17 -18.07 -13.45
N LYS A 252 23.00 -17.02 -13.52
CA LYS A 252 24.45 -17.12 -13.21
C LYS A 252 24.69 -17.48 -11.74
N ILE A 253 23.94 -16.90 -10.81
CA ILE A 253 24.08 -17.16 -9.37
C ILE A 253 23.64 -18.58 -9.03
N GLU A 254 22.54 -19.06 -9.59
CA GLU A 254 22.00 -20.39 -9.33
C GLU A 254 22.73 -21.51 -10.10
N GLY A 255 23.58 -21.14 -11.06
CA GLY A 255 24.32 -22.10 -11.88
C GLY A 255 23.43 -22.81 -12.89
N ALA A 256 22.30 -22.21 -13.29
CA ALA A 256 21.51 -22.71 -14.40
C ALA A 256 22.32 -22.59 -15.69
N LYS A 257 22.43 -23.71 -16.43
CA LYS A 257 23.12 -23.77 -17.72
C LYS A 257 22.28 -23.17 -18.82
#